data_d4ecd2789c242712da34f9ccf4885135
#
_entry.id   d4ecd2789c242712da34f9ccf4885135
#
_cell.length_a   1.000
_cell.length_b   1.000
_cell.length_c   1.000
_cell.angle_alpha   90.00
_cell.angle_beta   90.00
_cell.angle_gamma   90.00
#
_symmetry.space_group_name_H-M   'P 1'
#
loop_
_entity.id
_entity.type
_entity.pdbx_description
1 polymer ?
#
loop_
_entity_poly.entity_id
_entity_poly.type
_entity_poly.pdbx_seq_one_letter_code
_entity_poly.pdbx_strand_id
1 'polypeptide(L)'
;MKYRRSGKSGILLPEISLGLWQNFGDTVPLARSREILLHAFDCGICHFDLANNYGPSYGSAESTFGQVMLNDLRPHRDELFISTKAGYDMWPGPYGDKGSRKYLISSLDQSLKRMKLDYVDIFYSHRYDPDTPLQETMQALVDIVRSGKALYAGISNYPHEAAAYAYRYLREHDVPCLLHQLKYNMLHRKPEDEGLLGQAMDNGSGFIAFSPLAQGLLTDRYLKGIPSGSRASENRTLKKEIITPEILNSLEKLDRMAAERGQTLAQMALAWILSNSLVTSVI
;
A
#
# COMPACT_ATOMS: atom_id res chain seq x y z
N MET A 1 -19.12 4.79 -3.15
CA MET A 1 -17.91 4.76 -2.30
C MET A 1 -17.93 5.95 -1.35
N LYS A 2 -17.41 5.82 -0.12
CA LYS A 2 -17.14 6.95 0.78
C LYS A 2 -15.69 7.36 0.64
N TYR A 3 -15.41 8.64 0.90
CA TYR A 3 -14.07 9.22 0.77
C TYR A 3 -13.67 9.93 2.06
N ARG A 4 -12.39 9.85 2.41
CA ARG A 4 -11.80 10.52 3.59
C ARG A 4 -10.66 11.43 3.18
N ARG A 5 -10.55 12.57 3.86
CA ARG A 5 -9.45 13.50 3.65
C ARG A 5 -8.12 12.91 4.13
N SER A 6 -7.09 13.03 3.31
CA SER A 6 -5.73 12.66 3.70
C SER A 6 -5.13 13.78 4.57
N GLY A 7 -5.15 13.58 5.86
CA GLY A 7 -4.62 14.53 6.82
C GLY A 7 -5.14 15.97 6.63
N LYS A 8 -4.24 16.94 6.51
CA LYS A 8 -4.53 18.36 6.27
C LYS A 8 -4.42 18.78 4.80
N SER A 9 -4.42 17.83 3.87
CA SER A 9 -4.31 18.12 2.42
C SER A 9 -5.67 18.35 1.76
N GLY A 10 -5.66 18.73 0.48
CA GLY A 10 -6.86 18.81 -0.37
C GLY A 10 -7.32 17.45 -0.91
N ILE A 11 -6.56 16.37 -0.68
CA ILE A 11 -6.81 15.07 -1.28
C ILE A 11 -7.85 14.28 -0.48
N LEU A 12 -8.82 13.71 -1.20
CA LEU A 12 -9.80 12.76 -0.69
C LEU A 12 -9.51 11.38 -1.28
N LEU A 13 -9.30 10.38 -0.44
CA LEU A 13 -9.12 8.99 -0.87
C LEU A 13 -10.37 8.15 -0.56
N PRO A 14 -10.69 7.15 -1.40
CA PRO A 14 -11.73 6.20 -1.07
C PRO A 14 -11.38 5.45 0.23
N GLU A 15 -12.36 5.13 1.05
CA GLU A 15 -12.13 4.34 2.26
C GLU A 15 -11.49 2.98 1.97
N ILE A 16 -11.74 2.44 0.77
CA ILE A 16 -11.14 1.20 0.26
C ILE A 16 -10.37 1.52 -1.01
N SER A 17 -9.09 1.17 -1.02
CA SER A 17 -8.17 1.28 -2.16
C SER A 17 -7.83 -0.09 -2.71
N LEU A 18 -7.36 -0.17 -3.95
CA LEU A 18 -6.94 -1.43 -4.56
C LEU A 18 -5.41 -1.53 -4.60
N GLY A 19 -4.85 -2.47 -3.83
CA GLY A 19 -3.43 -2.82 -3.88
C GLY A 19 -3.14 -3.87 -4.95
N LEU A 20 -2.13 -3.61 -5.77
CA LEU A 20 -1.76 -4.47 -6.89
C LEU A 20 -0.60 -5.42 -6.58
N TRP A 21 -0.44 -5.80 -5.31
CA TRP A 21 0.55 -6.78 -4.91
C TRP A 21 0.05 -8.22 -5.17
N GLN A 22 0.91 -9.12 -5.68
CA GLN A 22 0.68 -10.57 -5.86
C GLN A 22 -0.27 -11.00 -6.99
N ASN A 23 -1.43 -10.38 -7.18
CA ASN A 23 -2.49 -10.89 -8.07
C ASN A 23 -2.58 -10.12 -9.40
N PHE A 24 -1.59 -9.31 -9.72
CA PHE A 24 -1.56 -8.45 -10.91
C PHE A 24 -0.28 -8.61 -11.73
N GLY A 25 0.54 -9.61 -11.40
CA GLY A 25 1.77 -9.91 -12.14
C GLY A 25 1.53 -10.74 -13.40
N ASP A 26 2.62 -11.13 -14.04
CA ASP A 26 2.64 -11.92 -15.28
C ASP A 26 2.16 -13.37 -15.14
N THR A 27 1.95 -13.84 -13.92
CA THR A 27 1.33 -15.15 -13.62
C THR A 27 -0.20 -15.12 -13.68
N VAL A 28 -0.81 -13.93 -13.85
CA VAL A 28 -2.26 -13.76 -13.95
C VAL A 28 -2.62 -13.24 -15.34
N PRO A 29 -3.61 -13.84 -16.03
CA PRO A 29 -4.05 -13.36 -17.33
C PRO A 29 -4.43 -11.87 -17.30
N LEU A 30 -3.96 -11.08 -18.27
CA LEU A 30 -4.24 -9.65 -18.37
C LEU A 30 -5.76 -9.36 -18.33
N ALA A 31 -6.56 -10.20 -19.01
CA ALA A 31 -8.02 -10.04 -19.03
C ALA A 31 -8.63 -10.05 -17.60
N ARG A 32 -8.10 -10.89 -16.70
CA ARG A 32 -8.56 -10.94 -15.31
C ARG A 32 -8.14 -9.71 -14.53
N SER A 33 -6.90 -9.27 -14.67
CA SER A 33 -6.42 -8.04 -14.05
C SER A 33 -7.22 -6.82 -14.54
N ARG A 34 -7.48 -6.75 -15.85
CA ARG A 34 -8.30 -5.70 -16.46
C ARG A 34 -9.72 -5.67 -15.87
N GLU A 35 -10.39 -6.83 -15.81
CA GLU A 35 -11.72 -6.95 -15.21
C GLU A 35 -11.78 -6.40 -13.79
N ILE A 36 -10.80 -6.78 -12.94
CA ILE A 36 -10.75 -6.32 -11.54
C ILE A 36 -10.51 -4.81 -11.47
N LEU A 37 -9.58 -4.27 -12.26
CA LEU A 37 -9.25 -2.85 -12.25
C LEU A 37 -10.44 -1.98 -12.68
N LEU A 38 -11.12 -2.36 -13.78
CA LEU A 38 -12.28 -1.63 -14.27
C LEU A 38 -13.47 -1.73 -13.30
N HIS A 39 -13.74 -2.92 -12.78
CA HIS A 39 -14.80 -3.09 -11.79
C HIS A 39 -14.53 -2.28 -10.51
N ALA A 40 -13.28 -2.23 -10.04
CA ALA A 40 -12.90 -1.40 -8.91
C ALA A 40 -13.17 0.09 -9.20
N PHE A 41 -12.78 0.57 -10.37
CA PHE A 41 -13.04 1.95 -10.81
C PHE A 41 -14.56 2.25 -10.86
N ASP A 42 -15.37 1.36 -11.46
CA ASP A 42 -16.82 1.49 -11.54
C ASP A 42 -17.48 1.53 -10.15
N CYS A 43 -16.89 0.86 -9.15
CA CYS A 43 -17.31 0.91 -7.76
C CYS A 43 -16.86 2.19 -7.02
N GLY A 44 -16.13 3.08 -7.68
CA GLY A 44 -15.60 4.33 -7.12
C GLY A 44 -14.29 4.16 -6.34
N ILE A 45 -13.56 3.05 -6.56
CA ILE A 45 -12.19 2.89 -6.07
C ILE A 45 -11.26 3.58 -7.07
N CYS A 46 -10.92 4.83 -6.79
CA CYS A 46 -10.05 5.63 -7.64
C CYS A 46 -8.56 5.58 -7.22
N HIS A 47 -8.22 4.97 -6.09
CA HIS A 47 -6.83 4.82 -5.65
C HIS A 47 -6.30 3.42 -5.96
N PHE A 48 -5.27 3.36 -6.81
CA PHE A 48 -4.53 2.16 -7.17
C PHE A 48 -3.11 2.23 -6.59
N ASP A 49 -2.77 1.24 -5.76
CA ASP A 49 -1.51 1.23 -5.01
C ASP A 49 -0.55 0.16 -5.56
N LEU A 50 0.57 0.62 -6.11
CA LEU A 50 1.61 -0.20 -6.71
C LEU A 50 2.95 -0.07 -5.96
N ALA A 51 3.95 -0.81 -6.41
CA ALA A 51 5.36 -0.61 -6.11
C ALA A 51 6.21 -1.18 -7.25
N ASN A 52 7.45 -0.68 -7.38
CA ASN A 52 8.35 -1.06 -8.46
C ASN A 52 8.58 -2.58 -8.54
N ASN A 53 8.60 -3.27 -7.39
CA ASN A 53 8.86 -4.71 -7.29
C ASN A 53 7.60 -5.58 -7.15
N TYR A 54 6.39 -5.02 -7.32
CA TYR A 54 5.17 -5.82 -7.28
C TYR A 54 5.03 -6.70 -8.53
N GLY A 55 4.52 -7.90 -8.29
CA GLY A 55 4.31 -8.97 -9.25
C GLY A 55 4.01 -10.27 -8.51
N PRO A 56 4.38 -11.46 -8.96
CA PRO A 56 5.59 -11.84 -9.69
C PRO A 56 5.46 -11.66 -11.20
N SER A 57 6.54 -11.44 -11.95
CA SER A 57 7.88 -11.06 -11.53
C SER A 57 7.96 -9.57 -11.17
N TYR A 58 9.12 -9.09 -10.66
CA TYR A 58 9.29 -7.69 -10.26
C TYR A 58 8.97 -6.73 -11.43
N GLY A 59 8.12 -5.73 -11.15
CA GLY A 59 7.65 -4.75 -12.13
C GLY A 59 6.50 -5.20 -13.01
N SER A 60 6.11 -6.48 -12.96
CA SER A 60 5.03 -7.00 -13.83
C SER A 60 3.66 -6.43 -13.46
N ALA A 61 3.40 -6.14 -12.16
CA ALA A 61 2.17 -5.50 -11.76
C ALA A 61 2.02 -4.08 -12.35
N GLU A 62 3.09 -3.28 -12.34
CA GLU A 62 3.10 -1.96 -12.99
C GLU A 62 2.96 -2.09 -14.52
N SER A 63 3.57 -3.10 -15.13
CA SER A 63 3.43 -3.34 -16.58
C SER A 63 2.01 -3.74 -16.96
N THR A 64 1.37 -4.60 -16.17
CA THR A 64 -0.03 -5.00 -16.32
C THR A 64 -0.97 -3.79 -16.15
N PHE A 65 -0.77 -3.01 -15.08
CA PHE A 65 -1.52 -1.79 -14.87
C PHE A 65 -1.34 -0.81 -16.03
N GLY A 66 -0.10 -0.63 -16.52
CA GLY A 66 0.21 0.25 -17.66
C GLY A 66 -0.49 -0.13 -18.95
N GLN A 67 -0.74 -1.43 -19.20
CA GLN A 67 -1.53 -1.87 -20.34
C GLN A 67 -3.00 -1.46 -20.20
N VAL A 68 -3.59 -1.67 -19.03
CA VAL A 68 -4.99 -1.26 -18.75
C VAL A 68 -5.10 0.26 -18.73
N MET A 69 -4.11 0.96 -18.16
CA MET A 69 -4.05 2.42 -18.17
C MET A 69 -4.08 2.97 -19.59
N LEU A 70 -3.23 2.44 -20.48
CA LEU A 70 -3.14 2.91 -21.86
C LEU A 70 -4.42 2.65 -22.66
N ASN A 71 -5.02 1.47 -22.48
CA ASN A 71 -6.11 0.99 -23.35
C ASN A 71 -7.50 1.41 -22.84
N ASP A 72 -7.67 1.57 -21.53
CA ASP A 72 -8.99 1.72 -20.91
C ASP A 72 -9.10 2.96 -20.02
N LEU A 73 -8.12 3.21 -19.14
CA LEU A 73 -8.22 4.22 -18.06
C LEU A 73 -7.58 5.57 -18.40
N ARG A 74 -6.91 5.70 -19.57
CA ARG A 74 -6.25 6.96 -19.97
C ARG A 74 -7.18 8.16 -20.01
N PRO A 75 -8.43 8.07 -20.50
CA PRO A 75 -9.39 9.17 -20.48
C PRO A 75 -9.77 9.61 -19.05
N HIS A 76 -9.58 8.74 -18.06
CA HIS A 76 -9.92 8.94 -16.65
C HIS A 76 -8.70 9.24 -15.77
N ARG A 77 -7.50 9.53 -16.36
CA ARG A 77 -6.27 9.76 -15.57
C ARG A 77 -6.46 10.75 -14.44
N ASP A 78 -7.17 11.83 -14.67
CA ASP A 78 -7.38 12.90 -13.70
C ASP A 78 -8.43 12.55 -12.62
N GLU A 79 -9.16 11.48 -12.80
CA GLU A 79 -10.08 10.91 -11.80
C GLU A 79 -9.39 9.90 -10.88
N LEU A 80 -8.15 9.49 -11.20
CA LEU A 80 -7.40 8.46 -10.51
C LEU A 80 -6.33 9.05 -9.59
N PHE A 81 -6.10 8.37 -8.47
CA PHE A 81 -4.97 8.59 -7.58
C PHE A 81 -4.05 7.36 -7.67
N ILE A 82 -2.90 7.49 -8.32
CA ILE A 82 -1.99 6.39 -8.62
C ILE A 82 -0.75 6.52 -7.75
N SER A 83 -0.43 5.47 -7.02
CA SER A 83 0.75 5.41 -6.17
C SER A 83 1.73 4.34 -6.61
N THR A 84 3.03 4.65 -6.47
CA THR A 84 4.09 3.63 -6.54
C THR A 84 5.18 3.90 -5.51
N LYS A 85 6.07 2.93 -5.32
CA LYS A 85 7.04 2.90 -4.23
C LYS A 85 8.34 2.26 -4.69
N ALA A 86 9.46 2.65 -4.04
CA ALA A 86 10.72 1.92 -4.12
C ALA A 86 11.41 1.86 -2.75
N GLY A 87 12.15 0.79 -2.48
CA GLY A 87 12.84 0.58 -1.20
C GLY A 87 13.18 -0.88 -0.91
N TYR A 88 12.61 -1.82 -1.65
CA TYR A 88 12.96 -3.24 -1.64
C TYR A 88 13.70 -3.60 -2.92
N ASP A 89 14.34 -4.78 -2.93
CA ASP A 89 15.11 -5.27 -4.07
C ASP A 89 14.31 -5.28 -5.37
N MET A 90 14.96 -4.85 -6.44
CA MET A 90 14.38 -4.75 -7.78
C MET A 90 15.31 -5.31 -8.86
N TRP A 91 16.61 -5.14 -8.73
CA TRP A 91 17.63 -5.68 -9.63
C TRP A 91 18.92 -6.00 -8.89
N PRO A 92 19.78 -6.90 -9.44
CA PRO A 92 21.05 -7.27 -8.81
C PRO A 92 22.03 -6.11 -8.68
N GLY A 93 22.91 -6.21 -7.69
CA GLY A 93 24.00 -5.27 -7.48
C GLY A 93 23.68 -4.17 -6.46
N PRO A 94 24.63 -3.26 -6.20
CA PRO A 94 24.57 -2.35 -5.06
C PRO A 94 23.56 -1.21 -5.19
N TYR A 95 22.95 -1.03 -6.36
CA TYR A 95 22.05 0.09 -6.65
C TYR A 95 20.59 -0.36 -6.90
N GLY A 96 20.27 -1.62 -6.61
CA GLY A 96 18.95 -2.20 -6.90
C GLY A 96 18.05 -2.38 -5.68
N ASP A 97 18.39 -1.79 -4.53
CA ASP A 97 17.66 -1.92 -3.27
C ASP A 97 17.87 -0.68 -2.37
N LYS A 98 17.14 -0.61 -1.26
CA LYS A 98 17.27 0.36 -0.16
C LYS A 98 16.78 1.78 -0.49
N GLY A 99 17.35 2.79 0.21
CA GLY A 99 16.80 4.16 0.24
C GLY A 99 17.67 5.21 -0.47
N SER A 100 18.74 4.81 -1.19
CA SER A 100 19.63 5.78 -1.81
C SER A 100 18.91 6.64 -2.86
N ARG A 101 19.33 7.90 -2.97
CA ARG A 101 18.86 8.83 -4.01
C ARG A 101 18.92 8.22 -5.42
N LYS A 102 20.03 7.55 -5.74
CA LYS A 102 20.22 6.90 -7.03
C LYS A 102 19.14 5.85 -7.29
N TYR A 103 18.87 5.00 -6.29
CA TYR A 103 17.88 3.93 -6.42
C TYR A 103 16.45 4.47 -6.55
N LEU A 104 16.06 5.43 -5.71
CA LEU A 104 14.70 5.97 -5.70
C LEU A 104 14.35 6.66 -7.02
N ILE A 105 15.23 7.53 -7.54
CA ILE A 105 15.00 8.25 -8.81
C ILE A 105 14.96 7.26 -9.98
N SER A 106 15.93 6.35 -10.08
CA SER A 106 15.97 5.35 -11.16
C SER A 106 14.75 4.43 -11.13
N SER A 107 14.29 4.05 -9.93
CA SER A 107 13.09 3.23 -9.76
C SER A 107 11.84 3.93 -10.25
N LEU A 108 11.64 5.21 -9.88
CA LEU A 108 10.48 5.96 -10.36
C LEU A 108 10.49 6.11 -11.88
N ASP A 109 11.65 6.40 -12.49
CA ASP A 109 11.78 6.51 -13.95
C ASP A 109 11.39 5.21 -14.67
N GLN A 110 11.78 4.06 -14.09
CA GLN A 110 11.38 2.76 -14.61
C GLN A 110 9.89 2.48 -14.37
N SER A 111 9.36 2.85 -13.21
CA SER A 111 7.94 2.68 -12.86
C SER A 111 7.03 3.47 -13.80
N LEU A 112 7.35 4.73 -14.08
CA LEU A 112 6.61 5.56 -15.03
C LEU A 112 6.57 4.95 -16.42
N LYS A 113 7.71 4.40 -16.90
CA LYS A 113 7.78 3.70 -18.19
C LYS A 113 6.89 2.45 -18.22
N ARG A 114 6.90 1.63 -17.15
CA ARG A 114 6.04 0.43 -17.05
C ARG A 114 4.57 0.80 -17.02
N MET A 115 4.20 1.79 -16.21
CA MET A 115 2.81 2.23 -16.06
C MET A 115 2.29 3.08 -17.23
N LYS A 116 3.15 3.51 -18.17
CA LYS A 116 2.80 4.40 -19.30
C LYS A 116 2.25 5.75 -18.82
N LEU A 117 2.87 6.31 -17.79
CA LEU A 117 2.51 7.56 -17.16
C LEU A 117 3.66 8.56 -17.21
N ASP A 118 3.34 9.84 -17.27
CA ASP A 118 4.29 10.95 -17.17
C ASP A 118 4.59 11.27 -15.71
N TYR A 119 3.62 11.05 -14.81
CA TYR A 119 3.74 11.27 -13.37
C TYR A 119 2.84 10.29 -12.59
N VAL A 120 3.17 10.08 -11.31
CA VAL A 120 2.28 9.45 -10.32
C VAL A 120 1.73 10.50 -9.36
N ASP A 121 0.60 10.20 -8.72
CA ASP A 121 0.05 11.14 -7.72
C ASP A 121 0.89 11.13 -6.45
N ILE A 122 1.36 9.97 -6.01
CA ILE A 122 2.26 9.89 -4.87
C ILE A 122 3.36 8.86 -5.10
N PHE A 123 4.59 9.22 -4.70
CA PHE A 123 5.73 8.32 -4.65
C PHE A 123 6.17 8.10 -3.21
N TYR A 124 6.33 6.82 -2.81
CA TYR A 124 6.73 6.47 -1.46
C TYR A 124 8.18 6.00 -1.39
N SER A 125 8.89 6.40 -0.32
CA SER A 125 9.95 5.57 0.23
C SER A 125 9.29 4.36 0.90
N HIS A 126 9.52 3.15 0.35
CA HIS A 126 8.76 1.94 0.66
C HIS A 126 9.08 1.36 2.04
N ARG A 127 10.27 1.61 2.53
CA ARG A 127 10.71 1.26 3.89
C ARG A 127 11.80 2.20 4.37
N TYR A 128 11.95 2.29 5.67
CA TYR A 128 13.12 2.89 6.29
C TYR A 128 14.36 2.05 5.97
N ASP A 129 15.44 2.73 5.58
CA ASP A 129 16.76 2.15 5.36
C ASP A 129 17.75 2.77 6.36
N PRO A 130 18.23 1.99 7.36
CA PRO A 130 19.14 2.49 8.38
C PRO A 130 20.57 2.71 7.85
N ASP A 131 20.93 2.16 6.69
CA ASP A 131 22.27 2.25 6.11
C ASP A 131 22.45 3.48 5.22
N THR A 132 21.35 4.06 4.71
CA THR A 132 21.37 5.31 3.95
C THR A 132 21.06 6.50 4.87
N PRO A 133 21.84 7.60 4.83
CA PRO A 133 21.49 8.80 5.56
C PRO A 133 20.07 9.24 5.23
N LEU A 134 19.21 9.33 6.25
CA LEU A 134 17.78 9.60 6.05
C LEU A 134 17.53 10.93 5.32
N GLN A 135 18.44 11.89 5.50
CA GLN A 135 18.43 13.14 4.74
C GLN A 135 18.53 12.91 3.22
N GLU A 136 19.39 11.99 2.77
CA GLU A 136 19.54 11.67 1.33
C GLU A 136 18.23 11.10 0.76
N THR A 137 17.61 10.16 1.48
CA THR A 137 16.33 9.58 1.10
C THR A 137 15.23 10.63 1.02
N MET A 138 15.13 11.51 2.01
CA MET A 138 14.11 12.57 2.03
C MET A 138 14.37 13.62 0.95
N GLN A 139 15.62 14.01 0.73
CA GLN A 139 15.97 14.92 -0.35
C GLN A 139 15.61 14.33 -1.73
N ALA A 140 15.79 13.03 -1.91
CA ALA A 140 15.36 12.37 -3.14
C ALA A 140 13.84 12.50 -3.37
N LEU A 141 13.02 12.35 -2.33
CA LEU A 141 11.56 12.57 -2.42
C LEU A 141 11.22 14.03 -2.76
N VAL A 142 11.91 14.99 -2.14
CA VAL A 142 11.73 16.42 -2.45
C VAL A 142 12.03 16.69 -3.93
N ASP A 143 13.14 16.18 -4.43
CA ASP A 143 13.55 16.41 -5.83
C ASP A 143 12.64 15.70 -6.83
N ILE A 144 12.12 14.52 -6.49
CA ILE A 144 11.12 13.80 -7.28
C ILE A 144 9.85 14.66 -7.43
N VAL A 145 9.34 15.22 -6.34
CA VAL A 145 8.14 16.08 -6.39
C VAL A 145 8.44 17.35 -7.16
N ARG A 146 9.55 18.03 -6.91
CA ARG A 146 9.96 19.25 -7.62
C ARG A 146 10.17 19.03 -9.11
N SER A 147 10.57 17.82 -9.52
CA SER A 147 10.71 17.47 -10.95
C SER A 147 9.37 17.21 -11.66
N GLY A 148 8.25 17.19 -10.93
CA GLY A 148 6.92 16.92 -11.48
C GLY A 148 6.65 15.44 -11.79
N LYS A 149 7.55 14.51 -11.41
CA LYS A 149 7.36 13.07 -11.62
C LYS A 149 6.44 12.43 -10.58
N ALA A 150 6.23 13.10 -9.44
CA ALA A 150 5.18 12.79 -8.48
C ALA A 150 4.58 14.10 -7.96
N LEU A 151 3.26 14.11 -7.68
CA LEU A 151 2.61 15.29 -7.11
C LEU A 151 2.84 15.38 -5.60
N TYR A 152 2.96 14.24 -4.93
CA TYR A 152 3.11 14.15 -3.48
C TYR A 152 4.19 13.12 -3.09
N ALA A 153 4.75 13.32 -1.90
CA ALA A 153 5.64 12.36 -1.25
C ALA A 153 4.92 11.58 -0.14
N GLY A 154 5.32 10.33 0.06
CA GLY A 154 4.85 9.47 1.14
C GLY A 154 5.95 8.60 1.72
N ILE A 155 5.69 8.03 2.88
CA ILE A 155 6.58 7.07 3.54
C ILE A 155 5.81 5.79 3.90
N SER A 156 6.50 4.67 3.93
CA SER A 156 5.93 3.38 4.33
C SER A 156 6.92 2.60 5.19
N ASN A 157 6.43 1.86 6.18
CA ASN A 157 7.25 1.06 7.09
C ASN A 157 8.36 1.84 7.81
N TYR A 158 8.07 3.09 8.20
CA TYR A 158 8.96 3.92 8.99
C TYR A 158 8.64 3.78 10.47
N PRO A 159 9.63 3.51 11.34
CA PRO A 159 9.46 3.56 12.78
C PRO A 159 9.28 5.00 13.26
N HIS A 160 8.78 5.17 14.47
CA HIS A 160 8.33 6.45 15.03
C HIS A 160 9.36 7.60 14.90
N GLU A 161 10.62 7.36 15.26
CA GLU A 161 11.67 8.39 15.20
C GLU A 161 12.04 8.77 13.78
N ALA A 162 12.18 7.78 12.88
CA ALA A 162 12.48 8.02 11.48
C ALA A 162 11.31 8.73 10.77
N ALA A 163 10.06 8.39 11.12
CA ALA A 163 8.89 9.09 10.63
C ALA A 163 8.84 10.54 11.09
N ALA A 164 9.17 10.82 12.38
CA ALA A 164 9.26 12.18 12.91
C ALA A 164 10.27 13.03 12.13
N TYR A 165 11.45 12.46 11.85
CA TYR A 165 12.45 13.13 11.01
C TYR A 165 11.92 13.40 9.59
N ALA A 166 11.34 12.39 8.97
CA ALA A 166 10.81 12.49 7.61
C ALA A 166 9.72 13.58 7.49
N TYR A 167 8.76 13.63 8.41
CA TYR A 167 7.72 14.66 8.43
C TYR A 167 8.31 16.06 8.56
N ARG A 168 9.28 16.24 9.47
CA ARG A 168 9.94 17.53 9.66
C ARG A 168 10.70 17.94 8.41
N TYR A 169 11.57 17.07 7.89
CA TYR A 169 12.42 17.37 6.73
C TYR A 169 11.59 17.74 5.50
N LEU A 170 10.60 16.92 5.17
CA LEU A 170 9.75 17.15 4.00
C LEU A 170 8.95 18.47 4.14
N ARG A 171 8.44 18.79 5.32
CA ARG A 171 7.73 20.05 5.58
C ARG A 171 8.66 21.27 5.47
N GLU A 172 9.88 21.20 5.99
CA GLU A 172 10.90 22.27 5.88
C GLU A 172 11.32 22.55 4.44
N HIS A 173 11.06 21.60 3.52
CA HIS A 173 11.35 21.74 2.10
C HIS A 173 10.10 21.98 1.23
N ASP A 174 8.96 22.37 1.83
CA ASP A 174 7.68 22.65 1.17
C ASP A 174 7.10 21.45 0.38
N VAL A 175 7.43 20.23 0.78
CA VAL A 175 6.90 18.98 0.25
C VAL A 175 6.37 18.13 1.42
N PRO A 176 5.25 18.52 2.08
CA PRO A 176 4.75 17.80 3.23
C PRO A 176 4.42 16.36 2.88
N CYS A 177 4.71 15.43 3.79
CA CYS A 177 4.36 14.02 3.64
C CYS A 177 2.84 13.87 3.58
N LEU A 178 2.31 13.40 2.45
CA LEU A 178 0.87 13.25 2.26
C LEU A 178 0.31 12.04 3.00
N LEU A 179 1.03 10.91 2.97
CA LEU A 179 0.55 9.62 3.47
C LEU A 179 1.67 8.83 4.17
N HIS A 180 1.31 8.20 5.29
CA HIS A 180 2.10 7.15 5.92
C HIS A 180 1.38 5.80 5.77
N GLN A 181 2.01 4.84 5.11
CA GLN A 181 1.44 3.53 4.85
C GLN A 181 2.10 2.46 5.72
N LEU A 182 1.33 1.78 6.56
CA LEU A 182 1.81 0.74 7.48
C LEU A 182 0.88 -0.48 7.51
N LYS A 183 1.44 -1.63 7.89
CA LYS A 183 0.65 -2.82 8.18
C LYS A 183 -0.19 -2.57 9.43
N TYR A 184 -1.53 -2.64 9.27
CA TYR A 184 -2.45 -2.48 10.39
C TYR A 184 -3.73 -3.31 10.19
N ASN A 185 -4.05 -4.16 11.14
CA ASN A 185 -5.25 -5.00 11.15
C ASN A 185 -5.53 -5.52 12.57
N MET A 186 -6.63 -6.24 12.76
CA MET A 186 -7.05 -6.76 14.08
C MET A 186 -5.99 -7.66 14.75
N LEU A 187 -5.12 -8.33 13.98
CA LEU A 187 -4.04 -9.20 14.48
C LEU A 187 -2.69 -8.50 14.57
N HIS A 188 -2.55 -7.27 14.06
CA HIS A 188 -1.30 -6.49 14.06
C HIS A 188 -1.60 -5.03 14.36
N ARG A 189 -1.57 -4.67 15.64
CA ARG A 189 -1.91 -3.34 16.15
C ARG A 189 -0.70 -2.46 16.48
N LYS A 190 0.50 -2.93 16.19
CA LYS A 190 1.75 -2.21 16.47
C LYS A 190 1.74 -0.71 16.11
N PRO A 191 1.24 -0.26 14.94
CA PRO A 191 1.18 1.17 14.62
C PRO A 191 0.31 1.99 15.58
N GLU A 192 -0.75 1.39 16.13
CA GLU A 192 -1.60 2.01 17.15
C GLU A 192 -0.86 2.06 18.51
N ASP A 193 -0.28 0.92 18.92
CA ASP A 193 0.43 0.79 20.19
C ASP A 193 1.66 1.71 20.26
N GLU A 194 2.35 1.94 19.14
CA GLU A 194 3.49 2.85 19.01
C GLU A 194 3.09 4.32 18.73
N GLY A 195 1.78 4.63 18.66
CA GLY A 195 1.28 5.99 18.43
C GLY A 195 1.49 6.53 17.02
N LEU A 196 1.83 5.68 16.02
CA LEU A 196 2.14 6.10 14.65
C LEU A 196 0.93 6.69 13.91
N LEU A 197 -0.30 6.26 14.23
CA LEU A 197 -1.51 6.84 13.66
C LEU A 197 -1.70 8.30 14.11
N GLY A 198 -1.56 8.55 15.40
CA GLY A 198 -1.62 9.90 15.97
C GLY A 198 -0.51 10.78 15.42
N GLN A 199 0.73 10.27 15.37
CA GLN A 199 1.88 10.98 14.82
C GLN A 199 1.66 11.43 13.37
N ALA A 200 1.08 10.57 12.52
CA ALA A 200 0.75 10.94 11.14
C ALA A 200 -0.25 12.10 11.10
N MET A 201 -1.34 11.99 11.85
CA MET A 201 -2.38 13.03 11.91
C MET A 201 -1.84 14.36 12.44
N ASP A 202 -1.04 14.36 13.50
CA ASP A 202 -0.45 15.56 14.11
C ASP A 202 0.44 16.31 13.10
N ASN A 203 1.14 15.55 12.24
CA ASN A 203 1.96 16.10 11.17
C ASN A 203 1.17 16.44 9.88
N GLY A 204 -0.16 16.28 9.89
CA GLY A 204 -1.01 16.60 8.75
C GLY A 204 -1.01 15.56 7.64
N SER A 205 -0.45 14.37 7.90
CA SER A 205 -0.44 13.24 6.97
C SER A 205 -1.65 12.34 7.18
N GLY A 206 -2.16 11.75 6.10
CA GLY A 206 -3.12 10.64 6.20
C GLY A 206 -2.42 9.31 6.52
N PHE A 207 -3.20 8.34 6.97
CA PHE A 207 -2.72 7.00 7.30
C PHE A 207 -3.40 5.96 6.41
N ILE A 208 -2.62 5.09 5.76
CA ILE A 208 -3.12 3.96 4.98
C ILE A 208 -2.73 2.64 5.65
N ALA A 209 -3.73 1.79 5.88
CA ALA A 209 -3.55 0.45 6.41
C ALA A 209 -3.39 -0.56 5.28
N PHE A 210 -2.20 -1.16 5.12
CA PHE A 210 -2.06 -2.29 4.22
C PHE A 210 -2.22 -3.64 4.94
N SER A 211 -2.53 -4.69 4.18
CA SER A 211 -2.87 -6.03 4.68
C SER A 211 -4.02 -6.03 5.72
N PRO A 212 -5.12 -5.35 5.45
CA PRO A 212 -6.25 -5.24 6.38
C PRO A 212 -6.86 -6.59 6.74
N LEU A 213 -6.77 -7.57 5.84
CA LEU A 213 -7.26 -8.94 6.04
C LEU A 213 -6.15 -9.92 6.49
N ALA A 214 -5.00 -9.41 6.97
CA ALA A 214 -3.88 -10.24 7.45
C ALA A 214 -3.52 -11.38 6.48
N GLN A 215 -3.38 -11.06 5.19
CA GLN A 215 -3.11 -12.02 4.10
C GLN A 215 -4.17 -13.12 3.93
N GLY A 216 -5.39 -12.86 4.35
CA GLY A 216 -6.54 -13.77 4.25
C GLY A 216 -6.86 -14.48 5.56
N LEU A 217 -6.10 -14.31 6.63
CA LEU A 217 -6.43 -14.87 7.95
C LEU A 217 -7.76 -14.30 8.49
N LEU A 218 -8.02 -13.03 8.28
CA LEU A 218 -9.27 -12.37 8.67
C LEU A 218 -10.38 -12.57 7.61
N THR A 219 -10.49 -13.79 7.10
CA THR A 219 -11.57 -14.28 6.23
C THR A 219 -11.92 -15.71 6.66
N ASP A 220 -12.95 -16.30 6.05
CA ASP A 220 -13.34 -17.69 6.26
C ASP A 220 -12.35 -18.72 5.66
N ARG A 221 -11.37 -18.25 4.89
CA ARG A 221 -10.49 -19.06 4.03
C ARG A 221 -9.73 -20.15 4.78
N TYR A 222 -9.28 -19.86 6.02
CA TYR A 222 -8.43 -20.75 6.81
C TYR A 222 -9.15 -21.43 7.97
N LEU A 223 -10.43 -21.13 8.24
CA LEU A 223 -11.20 -21.69 9.36
C LEU A 223 -11.38 -23.22 9.27
N LYS A 224 -11.41 -23.76 8.05
CA LYS A 224 -11.58 -25.20 7.80
C LYS A 224 -10.29 -25.90 7.37
N GLY A 225 -9.13 -25.30 7.62
CA GLY A 225 -7.83 -25.79 7.21
C GLY A 225 -7.16 -24.92 6.16
N ILE A 226 -6.03 -25.38 5.63
CA ILE A 226 -5.22 -24.62 4.65
C ILE A 226 -5.60 -25.09 3.23
N PRO A 227 -6.33 -24.28 2.43
CA PRO A 227 -6.73 -24.68 1.08
C PRO A 227 -5.50 -24.77 0.15
N SER A 228 -5.53 -25.72 -0.79
CA SER A 228 -4.55 -25.79 -1.88
C SER A 228 -4.53 -24.49 -2.70
N GLY A 229 -3.35 -24.06 -3.16
CA GLY A 229 -3.19 -22.79 -3.88
C GLY A 229 -3.37 -21.54 -3.03
N SER A 230 -3.50 -21.67 -1.70
CA SER A 230 -3.52 -20.53 -0.79
C SER A 230 -2.11 -20.03 -0.48
N ARG A 231 -1.98 -18.78 -0.02
CA ARG A 231 -0.67 -18.21 0.39
C ARG A 231 0.03 -19.05 1.46
N ALA A 232 -0.73 -19.64 2.38
CA ALA A 232 -0.19 -20.52 3.41
C ALA A 232 0.21 -21.89 2.85
N SER A 233 -0.53 -22.47 1.88
CA SER A 233 -0.15 -23.76 1.28
C SER A 233 1.16 -23.65 0.48
N GLU A 234 1.41 -22.51 -0.13
CA GLU A 234 2.66 -22.22 -0.85
C GLU A 234 3.79 -21.78 0.08
N ASN A 235 3.49 -21.49 1.34
CA ASN A 235 4.44 -21.07 2.39
C ASN A 235 5.37 -19.92 1.99
N ARG A 236 4.89 -19.02 1.13
CA ARG A 236 5.68 -17.87 0.63
C ARG A 236 5.58 -16.66 1.57
N THR A 237 4.53 -15.90 1.46
CA THR A 237 4.34 -14.65 2.23
C THR A 237 3.57 -14.87 3.52
N LEU A 238 2.65 -15.83 3.57
CA LEU A 238 2.01 -16.30 4.80
C LEU A 238 2.61 -17.65 5.15
N LYS A 239 3.36 -17.72 6.26
CA LYS A 239 3.96 -18.95 6.75
C LYS A 239 2.92 -19.82 7.44
N LYS A 240 2.95 -21.15 7.19
CA LYS A 240 2.01 -22.11 7.79
C LYS A 240 2.06 -22.10 9.32
N GLU A 241 3.24 -21.87 9.87
CA GLU A 241 3.53 -21.85 11.30
C GLU A 241 2.80 -20.73 12.04
N ILE A 242 2.35 -19.71 11.32
CA ILE A 242 1.54 -18.61 11.90
C ILE A 242 0.10 -19.09 12.19
N ILE A 243 -0.37 -20.12 11.49
CA ILE A 243 -1.73 -20.64 11.66
C ILE A 243 -1.73 -21.67 12.81
N THR A 244 -1.57 -21.18 14.02
CA THR A 244 -1.60 -22.02 15.23
C THR A 244 -3.02 -22.29 15.70
N PRO A 245 -3.24 -23.31 16.56
CA PRO A 245 -4.57 -23.55 17.17
C PRO A 245 -5.15 -22.35 17.89
N GLU A 246 -4.28 -21.54 18.56
CA GLU A 246 -4.71 -20.32 19.28
C GLU A 246 -5.19 -19.24 18.31
N ILE A 247 -4.49 -19.06 17.18
CA ILE A 247 -4.93 -18.15 16.12
C ILE A 247 -6.25 -18.63 15.53
N LEU A 248 -6.38 -19.91 15.20
CA LEU A 248 -7.64 -20.47 14.67
C LEU A 248 -8.81 -20.27 15.64
N ASN A 249 -8.64 -20.55 16.92
CA ASN A 249 -9.68 -20.32 17.93
C ASN A 249 -10.08 -18.83 18.01
N SER A 250 -9.11 -17.93 17.87
CA SER A 250 -9.37 -16.49 17.83
C SER A 250 -10.17 -16.09 16.57
N LEU A 251 -9.79 -16.63 15.41
CA LEU A 251 -10.49 -16.39 14.15
C LEU A 251 -11.93 -16.93 14.17
N GLU A 252 -12.15 -18.13 14.73
CA GLU A 252 -13.51 -18.69 14.89
C GLU A 252 -14.40 -17.84 15.80
N LYS A 253 -13.84 -17.25 16.86
CA LYS A 253 -14.57 -16.31 17.72
C LYS A 253 -14.94 -15.05 16.96
N LEU A 254 -14.00 -14.49 16.20
CA LEU A 254 -14.23 -13.30 15.38
C LEU A 254 -15.24 -13.57 14.27
N ASP A 255 -15.20 -14.74 13.63
CA ASP A 255 -16.16 -15.13 12.59
C ASP A 255 -17.58 -15.24 13.15
N ARG A 256 -17.76 -15.84 14.33
CA ARG A 256 -19.07 -15.87 15.03
C ARG A 256 -19.58 -14.47 15.34
N MET A 257 -18.72 -13.58 15.87
CA MET A 257 -19.07 -12.18 16.12
C MET A 257 -19.47 -11.44 14.83
N ALA A 258 -18.80 -11.71 13.72
CA ALA A 258 -19.16 -11.16 12.42
C ALA A 258 -20.54 -11.66 11.97
N ALA A 259 -20.81 -12.97 12.09
CA ALA A 259 -22.09 -13.57 11.73
C ALA A 259 -23.26 -13.00 12.56
N GLU A 260 -23.07 -12.80 13.87
CA GLU A 260 -24.07 -12.15 14.76
C GLU A 260 -24.39 -10.71 14.32
N ARG A 261 -23.47 -10.04 13.63
CA ARG A 261 -23.63 -8.70 13.04
C ARG A 261 -24.18 -8.71 11.61
N GLY A 262 -24.48 -9.88 11.06
CA GLY A 262 -24.85 -10.04 9.65
C GLY A 262 -23.74 -9.72 8.66
N GLN A 263 -22.48 -9.89 9.05
CA GLN A 263 -21.28 -9.58 8.26
C GLN A 263 -20.44 -10.84 8.04
N THR A 264 -19.64 -10.85 6.97
CA THR A 264 -18.51 -11.78 6.88
C THR A 264 -17.38 -11.31 7.78
N LEU A 265 -16.47 -12.21 8.17
CA LEU A 265 -15.26 -11.83 8.93
C LEU A 265 -14.44 -10.76 8.19
N ALA A 266 -14.31 -10.86 6.86
CA ALA A 266 -13.63 -9.86 6.04
C ALA A 266 -14.29 -8.48 6.13
N GLN A 267 -15.62 -8.40 6.03
CA GLN A 267 -16.37 -7.15 6.15
C GLN A 267 -16.21 -6.54 7.55
N MET A 268 -16.29 -7.36 8.59
CA MET A 268 -16.08 -6.89 9.96
C MET A 268 -14.65 -6.38 10.16
N ALA A 269 -13.63 -7.07 9.64
CA ALA A 269 -12.24 -6.67 9.75
C ALA A 269 -11.96 -5.31 9.07
N LEU A 270 -12.49 -5.10 7.87
CA LEU A 270 -12.40 -3.81 7.17
C LEU A 270 -13.15 -2.72 7.93
N ALA A 271 -14.37 -2.97 8.38
CA ALA A 271 -15.17 -2.04 9.16
C ALA A 271 -14.48 -1.65 10.48
N TRP A 272 -13.82 -2.60 11.13
CA TRP A 272 -13.08 -2.34 12.37
C TRP A 272 -11.92 -1.36 12.14
N ILE A 273 -11.10 -1.56 11.11
CA ILE A 273 -10.02 -0.63 10.78
C ILE A 273 -10.58 0.75 10.46
N LEU A 274 -11.62 0.80 9.63
CA LEU A 274 -12.26 2.06 9.20
C LEU A 274 -13.08 2.74 10.31
N SER A 275 -13.38 2.06 11.43
CA SER A 275 -13.97 2.71 12.61
C SER A 275 -12.98 3.66 13.30
N ASN A 276 -11.67 3.47 13.10
CA ASN A 276 -10.65 4.39 13.57
C ASN A 276 -10.59 5.61 12.64
N SER A 277 -10.95 6.78 13.17
CA SER A 277 -10.98 8.04 12.41
C SER A 277 -9.61 8.52 11.93
N LEU A 278 -8.51 7.99 12.50
CA LEU A 278 -7.15 8.29 12.06
C LEU A 278 -6.75 7.55 10.78
N VAL A 279 -7.51 6.51 10.39
CA VAL A 279 -7.26 5.75 9.15
C VAL A 279 -7.97 6.43 7.99
N THR A 280 -7.21 6.79 6.98
CA THR A 280 -7.74 7.42 5.75
C THR A 280 -8.30 6.36 4.80
N SER A 281 -7.55 5.29 4.57
CA SER A 281 -7.93 4.22 3.62
C SER A 281 -7.33 2.87 4.04
N VAL A 282 -7.92 1.79 3.54
CA VAL A 282 -7.38 0.43 3.62
C VAL A 282 -7.02 -0.09 2.23
N ILE A 283 -5.95 -0.91 2.13
CA ILE A 283 -5.47 -1.52 0.88
C ILE A 283 -5.37 -3.04 1.02
#